data_b2cd512d87885c45891547a55149d72f
#
_entry.id   b2cd512d87885c45891547a55149d72f
#
_cell.length_a   1.000
_cell.length_b   1.000
_cell.length_c   1.000
_cell.angle_alpha   90.00
_cell.angle_beta   90.00
_cell.angle_gamma   90.00
#
_symmetry.space_group_name_H-M   'P 1'
#
loop_
_entity.id
_entity.type
_entity.pdbx_description
1 polymer ?
#
loop_
_entity_poly.entity_id
_entity_poly.type
_entity_poly.pdbx_seq_one_letter_code
_entity_poly.pdbx_strand_id
1 'polypeptide(L)'
;MKKEPLANRMRPTTLDEIVGQESIIGKGTVLRKRIETDNLLSIILWGSPGTGKTTIAEVIAKTTKYTFYKLNAVTAGVSDIKGIIQETENPLYCPEGSSILFVDEIHRFNKAQQDVLLPYIENGTIILIGATTENPYYSLNHALLSRTVALKLNDITEKDILKLLKRTLSDKEKGFGNLELKISEEVSKLIAEKSYGDIRYSLRNTWK
;
A
#
# COMPACT_ATOMS: atom_id res chain seq x y z
N MET A 1 23.09 15.17 -8.40
CA MET A 1 22.17 14.13 -7.87
C MET A 1 20.74 14.68 -7.92
N LYS A 2 19.79 14.02 -8.61
CA LYS A 2 18.37 14.40 -8.53
C LYS A 2 17.91 14.17 -7.09
N LYS A 3 17.50 15.22 -6.38
CA LYS A 3 16.93 15.08 -5.03
C LYS A 3 15.61 14.31 -5.17
N GLU A 4 15.48 13.22 -4.42
CA GLU A 4 14.25 12.45 -4.37
C GLU A 4 13.07 13.34 -3.93
N PRO A 5 11.88 13.22 -4.59
CA PRO A 5 10.72 14.01 -4.21
C PRO A 5 10.32 13.79 -2.74
N LEU A 6 9.89 14.85 -2.07
CA LEU A 6 9.52 14.80 -0.65
C LEU A 6 8.46 13.72 -0.35
N ALA A 7 7.46 13.59 -1.23
CA ALA A 7 6.43 12.56 -1.09
C ALA A 7 6.99 11.12 -1.05
N ASN A 8 8.11 10.87 -1.73
CA ASN A 8 8.78 9.57 -1.67
C ASN A 8 9.58 9.41 -0.38
N ARG A 9 10.35 10.45 -0.01
CA ARG A 9 11.16 10.42 1.23
C ARG A 9 10.29 10.24 2.48
N MET A 10 9.14 10.92 2.54
CA MET A 10 8.18 10.86 3.65
C MET A 10 7.28 9.63 3.63
N ARG A 11 7.46 8.72 2.64
CA ARG A 11 6.67 7.49 2.59
C ARG A 11 6.89 6.67 3.87
N PRO A 12 5.80 6.21 4.53
CA PRO A 12 5.89 5.35 5.69
C PRO A 12 6.79 4.14 5.47
N THR A 13 7.57 3.80 6.49
CA THR A 13 8.42 2.60 6.53
C THR A 13 7.98 1.64 7.62
N THR A 14 7.14 2.07 8.55
CA THR A 14 6.53 1.27 9.61
C THR A 14 5.01 1.43 9.60
N LEU A 15 4.30 0.48 10.22
CA LEU A 15 2.85 0.52 10.32
C LEU A 15 2.36 1.72 11.15
N ASP A 16 3.12 2.16 12.14
CA ASP A 16 2.78 3.30 13.00
C ASP A 16 2.91 4.66 12.29
N GLU A 17 3.64 4.69 11.18
CA GLU A 17 3.79 5.90 10.36
C GLU A 17 2.62 6.12 9.39
N ILE A 18 1.76 5.14 9.20
CA ILE A 18 0.61 5.25 8.29
C ILE A 18 -0.49 6.05 8.99
N VAL A 19 -0.95 7.11 8.32
CA VAL A 19 -2.00 8.00 8.84
C VAL A 19 -3.36 7.70 8.22
N GLY A 20 -4.43 7.93 8.96
CA GLY A 20 -5.82 7.84 8.48
C GLY A 20 -6.36 6.41 8.35
N GLN A 21 -5.58 5.37 8.66
CA GLN A 21 -5.99 3.97 8.53
C GLN A 21 -5.95 3.21 9.87
N GLU A 22 -6.10 3.92 10.98
CA GLU A 22 -5.99 3.35 12.33
C GLU A 22 -7.01 2.25 12.59
N SER A 23 -8.21 2.32 11.98
CA SER A 23 -9.25 1.29 12.09
C SER A 23 -8.89 -0.03 11.41
N ILE A 24 -7.97 -0.01 10.43
CA ILE A 24 -7.59 -1.17 9.62
C ILE A 24 -6.27 -1.77 10.10
N ILE A 25 -5.26 -0.93 10.34
CA ILE A 25 -3.89 -1.35 10.65
C ILE A 25 -3.38 -0.78 11.97
N GLY A 26 -4.21 -0.10 12.75
CA GLY A 26 -3.86 0.40 14.07
C GLY A 26 -3.57 -0.71 15.08
N LYS A 27 -2.94 -0.37 16.19
CA LYS A 27 -2.63 -1.33 17.26
C LYS A 27 -3.90 -2.06 17.74
N GLY A 28 -3.81 -3.38 17.79
CA GLY A 28 -4.92 -4.23 18.25
C GLY A 28 -5.88 -4.70 17.14
N THR A 29 -5.78 -4.17 15.93
CA THR A 29 -6.58 -4.67 14.78
C THR A 29 -6.16 -6.07 14.35
N VAL A 30 -7.09 -6.80 13.73
CA VAL A 30 -6.84 -8.17 13.27
C VAL A 30 -5.73 -8.19 12.21
N LEU A 31 -5.77 -7.27 11.24
CA LEU A 31 -4.75 -7.21 10.20
C LEU A 31 -3.36 -6.91 10.79
N ARG A 32 -3.27 -5.97 11.74
CA ARG A 32 -2.01 -5.65 12.41
C ARG A 32 -1.40 -6.87 13.11
N LYS A 33 -2.21 -7.62 13.87
CA LYS A 33 -1.76 -8.85 14.54
C LYS A 33 -1.24 -9.89 13.55
N ARG A 34 -1.91 -10.07 12.42
CA ARG A 34 -1.51 -11.01 11.38
C ARG A 34 -0.19 -10.61 10.71
N ILE A 35 0.03 -9.31 10.48
CA ILE A 35 1.29 -8.78 9.96
C ILE A 35 2.44 -9.05 10.95
N GLU A 36 2.22 -8.74 12.23
CA GLU A 36 3.23 -8.89 13.29
C GLU A 36 3.57 -10.36 13.60
N THR A 37 2.70 -11.31 13.23
CA THR A 37 2.91 -12.75 13.43
C THR A 37 3.25 -13.53 12.15
N ASP A 38 3.56 -12.83 11.05
CA ASP A 38 3.81 -13.46 9.72
C ASP A 38 2.71 -14.43 9.28
N ASN A 39 1.46 -14.18 9.67
CA ASN A 39 0.30 -14.99 9.31
C ASN A 39 -0.67 -14.19 8.45
N LEU A 40 -0.19 -13.77 7.30
CA LEU A 40 -0.94 -12.94 6.37
C LEU A 40 -2.06 -13.71 5.68
N LEU A 41 -3.13 -12.99 5.37
CA LEU A 41 -4.17 -13.41 4.44
C LEU A 41 -4.06 -12.61 3.15
N SER A 42 -4.53 -13.18 2.07
CA SER A 42 -4.74 -12.44 0.83
C SER A 42 -5.82 -11.37 1.03
N ILE A 43 -5.51 -10.13 0.66
CA ILE A 43 -6.39 -8.98 0.87
C ILE A 43 -6.54 -8.15 -0.40
N ILE A 44 -7.67 -7.47 -0.52
CA ILE A 44 -7.93 -6.45 -1.53
C ILE A 44 -8.12 -5.12 -0.83
N LEU A 45 -7.16 -4.20 -1.01
CA LEU A 45 -7.23 -2.82 -0.52
C LEU A 45 -7.96 -1.97 -1.55
N TRP A 46 -9.09 -1.35 -1.17
CA TRP A 46 -9.85 -0.52 -2.08
C TRP A 46 -10.26 0.81 -1.45
N GLY A 47 -10.45 1.84 -2.26
CA GLY A 47 -10.80 3.19 -1.83
C GLY A 47 -10.23 4.25 -2.74
N SER A 48 -10.49 5.50 -2.41
CA SER A 48 -10.12 6.69 -3.18
C SER A 48 -8.62 6.74 -3.54
N PRO A 49 -8.23 7.40 -4.64
CA PRO A 49 -6.83 7.66 -4.94
C PRO A 49 -6.14 8.41 -3.77
N GLY A 50 -4.87 8.13 -3.53
CA GLY A 50 -4.11 8.83 -2.49
C GLY A 50 -4.28 8.32 -1.06
N THR A 51 -5.16 7.34 -0.80
CA THR A 51 -5.42 6.76 0.55
C THR A 51 -4.29 5.85 1.08
N GLY A 52 -3.24 5.59 0.30
CA GLY A 52 -2.06 4.87 0.77
C GLY A 52 -2.01 3.38 0.45
N LYS A 53 -2.86 2.85 -0.45
CA LYS A 53 -2.90 1.40 -0.82
C LYS A 53 -1.54 0.80 -1.10
N THR A 54 -0.79 1.37 -2.02
CA THR A 54 0.57 0.93 -2.38
C THR A 54 1.53 1.03 -1.20
N THR A 55 1.44 2.11 -0.41
CA THR A 55 2.29 2.32 0.77
C THR A 55 2.03 1.27 1.84
N ILE A 56 0.76 0.94 2.09
CA ILE A 56 0.38 -0.12 3.05
C ILE A 56 0.99 -1.45 2.63
N ALA A 57 0.86 -1.84 1.35
CA ALA A 57 1.44 -3.08 0.83
C ALA A 57 2.98 -3.11 1.00
N GLU A 58 3.66 -2.02 0.69
CA GLU A 58 5.12 -1.91 0.85
C GLU A 58 5.55 -1.96 2.33
N VAL A 59 4.77 -1.40 3.25
CA VAL A 59 5.05 -1.48 4.69
C VAL A 59 4.79 -2.88 5.21
N ILE A 60 3.72 -3.55 4.79
CA ILE A 60 3.45 -4.96 5.13
C ILE A 60 4.63 -5.83 4.70
N ALA A 61 5.09 -5.66 3.46
CA ALA A 61 6.23 -6.41 2.93
C ALA A 61 7.52 -6.20 3.72
N LYS A 62 7.77 -4.96 4.18
CA LYS A 62 8.95 -4.65 5.01
C LYS A 62 8.86 -5.17 6.44
N THR A 63 7.64 -5.38 6.94
CA THR A 63 7.40 -5.83 8.32
C THR A 63 7.43 -7.36 8.42
N THR A 64 7.19 -8.04 7.31
CA THR A 64 7.10 -9.51 7.22
C THR A 64 8.34 -10.10 6.54
N LYS A 65 8.53 -11.41 6.69
CA LYS A 65 9.65 -12.16 6.11
C LYS A 65 9.47 -12.57 4.65
N TYR A 66 8.29 -12.34 4.08
CA TYR A 66 7.97 -12.82 2.73
C TYR A 66 8.69 -12.02 1.64
N THR A 67 9.11 -12.71 0.60
CA THR A 67 9.59 -12.07 -0.64
C THR A 67 8.45 -11.24 -1.25
N PHE A 68 8.76 -10.03 -1.73
CA PHE A 68 7.78 -9.09 -2.23
C PHE A 68 7.92 -8.86 -3.73
N TYR A 69 6.88 -9.18 -4.47
CA TYR A 69 6.75 -8.89 -5.89
C TYR A 69 5.67 -7.84 -6.15
N LYS A 70 5.90 -7.00 -7.16
CA LYS A 70 4.99 -5.93 -7.52
C LYS A 70 4.66 -5.99 -9.00
N LEU A 71 3.37 -6.05 -9.32
CA LEU A 71 2.84 -5.94 -10.67
C LEU A 71 1.89 -4.74 -10.78
N ASN A 72 1.86 -4.16 -11.98
CA ASN A 72 0.78 -3.23 -12.36
C ASN A 72 -0.13 -3.95 -13.35
N ALA A 73 -1.41 -4.10 -13.02
CA ALA A 73 -2.35 -4.85 -13.83
C ALA A 73 -2.61 -4.25 -15.22
N VAL A 74 -2.26 -2.97 -15.43
CA VAL A 74 -2.39 -2.33 -16.75
C VAL A 74 -1.35 -2.85 -17.74
N THR A 75 -0.16 -3.25 -17.26
CA THR A 75 0.96 -3.65 -18.12
C THR A 75 1.33 -5.12 -18.00
N ALA A 76 0.94 -5.78 -16.91
CA ALA A 76 1.31 -7.17 -16.65
C ALA A 76 0.46 -8.16 -17.45
N GLY A 77 1.10 -9.20 -17.98
CA GLY A 77 0.48 -10.35 -18.64
C GLY A 77 0.42 -11.60 -17.76
N VAL A 78 -0.20 -12.65 -18.26
CA VAL A 78 -0.22 -13.99 -17.62
C VAL A 78 1.21 -14.55 -17.47
N SER A 79 2.11 -14.25 -18.41
CA SER A 79 3.53 -14.64 -18.36
C SER A 79 4.24 -14.08 -17.13
N ASP A 80 3.97 -12.81 -16.79
CA ASP A 80 4.60 -12.15 -15.65
C ASP A 80 4.15 -12.79 -14.34
N ILE A 81 2.86 -13.11 -14.23
CA ILE A 81 2.29 -13.82 -13.07
C ILE A 81 2.96 -15.20 -12.92
N LYS A 82 3.07 -15.96 -14.01
CA LYS A 82 3.70 -17.29 -14.01
C LYS A 82 5.20 -17.21 -13.66
N GLY A 83 5.90 -16.19 -14.14
CA GLY A 83 7.30 -15.95 -13.77
C GLY A 83 7.49 -15.78 -12.27
N ILE A 84 6.65 -14.95 -11.63
CA ILE A 84 6.69 -14.75 -10.17
C ILE A 84 6.37 -16.04 -9.41
N ILE A 85 5.40 -16.83 -9.89
CA ILE A 85 5.07 -18.12 -9.28
C ILE A 85 6.28 -19.06 -9.32
N GLN A 86 6.95 -19.16 -10.47
CA GLN A 86 8.15 -20.00 -10.62
C GLN A 86 9.30 -19.54 -9.71
N GLU A 87 9.50 -18.23 -9.57
CA GLU A 87 10.48 -17.70 -8.63
C GLU A 87 10.10 -18.01 -7.18
N THR A 88 8.80 -17.93 -6.83
CA THR A 88 8.31 -18.25 -5.47
C THR A 88 8.49 -19.73 -5.13
N GLU A 89 8.29 -20.63 -6.09
CA GLU A 89 8.49 -22.08 -5.93
C GLU A 89 9.97 -22.48 -5.86
N ASN A 90 10.88 -21.58 -6.22
CA ASN A 90 12.32 -21.83 -6.15
C ASN A 90 12.92 -21.38 -4.80
N PRO A 91 13.41 -22.32 -3.97
CA PRO A 91 13.96 -21.99 -2.65
C PRO A 91 15.16 -21.02 -2.66
N LEU A 92 15.85 -20.88 -3.80
CA LEU A 92 16.96 -19.93 -3.95
C LEU A 92 16.48 -18.47 -3.97
N TYR A 93 15.26 -18.22 -4.51
CA TYR A 93 14.69 -16.87 -4.58
C TYR A 93 13.68 -16.60 -3.47
N CYS A 94 12.98 -17.64 -3.01
CA CYS A 94 11.96 -17.55 -1.98
C CYS A 94 12.14 -18.68 -0.94
N PRO A 95 13.04 -18.51 0.05
CA PRO A 95 13.31 -19.52 1.07
C PRO A 95 12.08 -19.91 1.90
N GLU A 96 11.13 -19.01 2.07
CA GLU A 96 9.89 -19.24 2.83
C GLU A 96 8.86 -20.07 2.05
N GLY A 97 9.07 -20.32 0.75
CA GLY A 97 8.13 -21.03 -0.13
C GLY A 97 6.82 -20.27 -0.37
N SER A 98 6.71 -19.04 0.10
CA SER A 98 5.55 -18.15 -0.05
C SER A 98 5.98 -16.73 -0.29
N SER A 99 5.32 -16.00 -1.17
CA SER A 99 5.63 -14.60 -1.46
C SER A 99 4.39 -13.72 -1.40
N ILE A 100 4.61 -12.44 -1.14
CA ILE A 100 3.59 -11.40 -1.31
C ILE A 100 3.62 -10.93 -2.75
N LEU A 101 2.51 -11.09 -3.45
CA LEU A 101 2.28 -10.49 -4.75
C LEU A 101 1.36 -9.27 -4.61
N PHE A 102 1.94 -8.08 -4.74
CA PHE A 102 1.18 -6.84 -4.83
C PHE A 102 0.77 -6.57 -6.27
N VAL A 103 -0.53 -6.42 -6.51
CA VAL A 103 -1.08 -6.08 -7.82
C VAL A 103 -1.77 -4.73 -7.74
N ASP A 104 -1.16 -3.71 -8.35
CA ASP A 104 -1.76 -2.38 -8.44
C ASP A 104 -2.80 -2.34 -9.55
N GLU A 105 -3.92 -1.65 -9.32
CA GLU A 105 -5.08 -1.56 -10.23
C GLU A 105 -5.65 -2.94 -10.63
N ILE A 106 -5.76 -3.86 -9.67
CA ILE A 106 -6.13 -5.28 -9.90
C ILE A 106 -7.44 -5.45 -10.69
N HIS A 107 -8.34 -4.47 -10.66
CA HIS A 107 -9.57 -4.47 -11.46
C HIS A 107 -9.32 -4.48 -12.97
N ARG A 108 -8.10 -4.16 -13.42
CA ARG A 108 -7.68 -4.23 -14.83
C ARG A 108 -7.29 -5.63 -15.28
N PHE A 109 -7.11 -6.57 -14.35
CA PHE A 109 -6.89 -7.96 -14.72
C PHE A 109 -8.15 -8.55 -15.34
N ASN A 110 -7.99 -9.16 -16.51
CA ASN A 110 -9.05 -9.97 -17.12
C ASN A 110 -9.27 -11.28 -16.33
N LYS A 111 -10.33 -12.00 -16.70
CA LYS A 111 -10.70 -13.26 -16.02
C LYS A 111 -9.55 -14.27 -16.02
N ALA A 112 -8.86 -14.47 -17.14
CA ALA A 112 -7.76 -15.43 -17.24
C ALA A 112 -6.59 -15.09 -16.31
N GLN A 113 -6.25 -13.80 -16.16
CA GLN A 113 -5.22 -13.34 -15.24
C GLN A 113 -5.62 -13.56 -13.78
N GLN A 114 -6.89 -13.31 -13.44
CA GLN A 114 -7.41 -13.58 -12.10
C GLN A 114 -7.43 -15.07 -11.80
N ASP A 115 -7.88 -15.91 -12.75
CA ASP A 115 -8.00 -17.35 -12.57
C ASP A 115 -6.65 -18.06 -12.38
N VAL A 116 -5.58 -17.57 -13.02
CA VAL A 116 -4.21 -18.11 -12.83
C VAL A 116 -3.74 -17.98 -11.38
N LEU A 117 -4.18 -16.97 -10.63
CA LEU A 117 -3.78 -16.76 -9.24
C LEU A 117 -4.47 -17.72 -8.25
N LEU A 118 -5.66 -18.21 -8.59
CA LEU A 118 -6.51 -18.94 -7.65
C LEU A 118 -5.84 -20.16 -7.00
N PRO A 119 -5.20 -21.09 -7.73
CA PRO A 119 -4.55 -22.26 -7.12
C PRO A 119 -3.43 -21.86 -6.12
N TYR A 120 -2.68 -20.80 -6.44
CA TYR A 120 -1.52 -20.35 -5.66
C TYR A 120 -1.91 -19.54 -4.44
N ILE A 121 -3.09 -18.90 -4.44
CA ILE A 121 -3.69 -18.29 -3.26
C ILE A 121 -4.25 -19.37 -2.33
N GLU A 122 -4.89 -20.40 -2.89
CA GLU A 122 -5.47 -21.51 -2.12
C GLU A 122 -4.41 -22.33 -1.36
N ASN A 123 -3.30 -22.64 -2.01
CA ASN A 123 -2.22 -23.42 -1.41
C ASN A 123 -1.23 -22.57 -0.60
N GLY A 124 -1.39 -21.24 -0.59
CA GLY A 124 -0.54 -20.32 0.18
C GLY A 124 0.81 -19.98 -0.44
N THR A 125 1.10 -20.45 -1.67
CA THR A 125 2.32 -20.05 -2.41
C THR A 125 2.34 -18.56 -2.66
N ILE A 126 1.18 -17.96 -3.00
CA ILE A 126 1.01 -16.53 -3.22
C ILE A 126 0.08 -15.95 -2.15
N ILE A 127 0.56 -14.93 -1.44
CA ILE A 127 -0.25 -14.05 -0.59
C ILE A 127 -0.56 -12.80 -1.42
N LEU A 128 -1.79 -12.69 -1.91
CA LEU A 128 -2.18 -11.58 -2.77
C LEU A 128 -2.49 -10.33 -1.94
N ILE A 129 -1.91 -9.21 -2.31
CA ILE A 129 -2.35 -7.87 -1.89
C ILE A 129 -2.78 -7.11 -3.15
N GLY A 130 -4.07 -7.13 -3.46
CA GLY A 130 -4.63 -6.36 -4.57
C GLY A 130 -4.93 -4.92 -4.14
N ALA A 131 -4.68 -3.95 -5.03
CA ALA A 131 -5.08 -2.56 -4.84
C ALA A 131 -6.00 -2.11 -5.97
N THR A 132 -7.07 -1.40 -5.63
CA THR A 132 -8.02 -0.88 -6.62
C THR A 132 -8.69 0.40 -6.11
N THR A 133 -9.11 1.27 -7.04
CA THR A 133 -9.98 2.41 -6.75
C THR A 133 -11.45 2.07 -6.90
N GLU A 134 -11.77 0.94 -7.52
CA GLU A 134 -13.13 0.47 -7.75
C GLU A 134 -13.61 -0.44 -6.62
N ASN A 135 -14.93 -0.56 -6.46
CA ASN A 135 -15.50 -1.53 -5.53
C ASN A 135 -15.22 -2.97 -6.05
N PRO A 136 -14.43 -3.78 -5.32
CA PRO A 136 -13.99 -5.09 -5.78
C PRO A 136 -15.14 -6.07 -6.04
N TYR A 137 -16.26 -5.91 -5.37
CA TYR A 137 -17.43 -6.78 -5.55
C TYR A 137 -18.08 -6.68 -6.93
N TYR A 138 -17.78 -5.61 -7.68
CA TYR A 138 -18.26 -5.43 -9.06
C TYR A 138 -17.17 -5.65 -10.11
N SER A 139 -15.91 -5.50 -9.74
CA SER A 139 -14.78 -5.49 -10.69
C SER A 139 -13.94 -6.77 -10.67
N LEU A 140 -14.05 -7.60 -9.62
CA LEU A 140 -13.30 -8.87 -9.51
C LEU A 140 -14.24 -10.06 -9.60
N ASN A 141 -13.69 -11.21 -10.03
CA ASN A 141 -14.47 -12.44 -10.09
C ASN A 141 -14.76 -12.97 -8.68
N HIS A 142 -15.87 -13.67 -8.55
CA HIS A 142 -16.33 -14.21 -7.27
C HIS A 142 -15.35 -15.24 -6.67
N ALA A 143 -14.65 -15.99 -7.52
CA ALA A 143 -13.68 -16.99 -7.08
C ALA A 143 -12.47 -16.34 -6.37
N LEU A 144 -12.00 -15.19 -6.86
CA LEU A 144 -10.92 -14.43 -6.22
C LEU A 144 -11.40 -13.78 -4.92
N LEU A 145 -12.60 -13.19 -4.94
CA LEU A 145 -13.18 -12.55 -3.74
C LEU A 145 -13.42 -13.53 -2.60
N SER A 146 -13.83 -14.77 -2.89
CA SER A 146 -14.05 -15.79 -1.84
C SER A 146 -12.76 -16.24 -1.14
N ARG A 147 -11.59 -15.94 -1.71
CA ARG A 147 -10.26 -16.28 -1.17
C ARG A 147 -9.50 -15.09 -0.61
N THR A 148 -10.11 -13.91 -0.65
CA THR A 148 -9.48 -12.66 -0.21
C THR A 148 -10.38 -11.91 0.76
N VAL A 149 -9.80 -11.05 1.58
CA VAL A 149 -10.55 -10.15 2.46
C VAL A 149 -10.52 -8.74 1.84
N ALA A 150 -11.69 -8.25 1.44
CA ALA A 150 -11.81 -6.90 0.91
C ALA A 150 -11.83 -5.87 2.05
N LEU A 151 -10.86 -4.95 2.06
CA LEU A 151 -10.70 -3.90 3.07
C LEU A 151 -10.88 -2.53 2.42
N LYS A 152 -11.93 -1.82 2.82
CA LYS A 152 -12.15 -0.44 2.39
C LYS A 152 -11.25 0.48 3.21
N LEU A 153 -10.37 1.20 2.54
CA LEU A 153 -9.57 2.24 3.17
C LEU A 153 -10.41 3.49 3.42
N ASN A 154 -10.16 4.13 4.55
CA ASN A 154 -10.78 5.41 4.86
C ASN A 154 -10.23 6.52 3.96
N ASP A 155 -11.07 7.49 3.64
CA ASP A 155 -10.61 8.71 3.02
C ASP A 155 -9.72 9.48 4.02
N ILE A 156 -8.66 10.08 3.51
CA ILE A 156 -7.71 10.85 4.33
C ILE A 156 -8.35 12.17 4.71
N THR A 157 -8.39 12.46 6.00
CA THR A 157 -8.96 13.71 6.53
C THR A 157 -7.92 14.84 6.56
N GLU A 158 -8.40 16.08 6.66
CA GLU A 158 -7.53 17.24 6.87
C GLU A 158 -6.64 17.07 8.12
N LYS A 159 -7.18 16.45 9.18
CA LYS A 159 -6.42 16.15 10.42
C LYS A 159 -5.25 15.20 10.15
N ASP A 160 -5.44 14.22 9.28
CA ASP A 160 -4.39 13.26 8.92
C ASP A 160 -3.29 13.96 8.12
N ILE A 161 -3.67 14.84 7.21
CA ILE A 161 -2.73 15.65 6.45
C ILE A 161 -1.96 16.61 7.38
N LEU A 162 -2.63 17.25 8.33
CA LEU A 162 -1.97 18.09 9.31
C LEU A 162 -0.97 17.31 10.17
N LYS A 163 -1.28 16.09 10.59
CA LYS A 163 -0.33 15.19 11.27
C LYS A 163 0.90 14.91 10.39
N LEU A 164 0.68 14.60 9.11
CA LEU A 164 1.75 14.34 8.16
C LEU A 164 2.62 15.58 7.93
N LEU A 165 2.03 16.77 7.78
CA LEU A 165 2.77 18.03 7.62
C LEU A 165 3.62 18.33 8.84
N LYS A 166 3.07 18.18 10.07
CA LYS A 166 3.83 18.36 11.32
C LYS A 166 5.02 17.41 11.38
N ARG A 167 4.80 16.12 11.05
CA ARG A 167 5.88 15.14 10.98
C ARG A 167 6.93 15.55 9.93
N THR A 168 6.51 15.98 8.76
CA THR A 168 7.43 16.42 7.69
C THR A 168 8.30 17.58 8.11
N LEU A 169 7.77 18.52 8.89
CA LEU A 169 8.53 19.67 9.41
C LEU A 169 9.50 19.29 10.53
N SER A 170 9.18 18.29 11.34
CA SER A 170 10.01 17.87 12.47
C SER A 170 11.03 16.78 12.12
N ASP A 171 10.80 16.00 11.08
CA ASP A 171 11.66 14.88 10.69
C ASP A 171 12.98 15.40 10.08
N LYS A 172 14.10 15.13 10.77
CA LYS A 172 15.44 15.57 10.37
C LYS A 172 16.06 14.73 9.25
N GLU A 173 15.63 13.49 9.10
CA GLU A 173 16.20 12.55 8.11
C GLU A 173 15.45 12.61 6.77
N LYS A 174 14.14 12.47 6.82
CA LYS A 174 13.27 12.33 5.64
C LYS A 174 12.62 13.68 5.26
N GLY A 175 12.38 14.54 6.24
CA GLY A 175 11.65 15.80 6.11
C GLY A 175 12.53 17.04 6.02
N PHE A 176 12.04 18.09 6.67
CA PHE A 176 12.64 19.42 6.72
C PHE A 176 13.15 19.83 8.10
N GLY A 177 13.23 18.92 9.07
CA GLY A 177 13.61 19.22 10.44
C GLY A 177 14.99 19.89 10.62
N ASN A 178 15.85 19.84 9.60
CA ASN A 178 17.15 20.53 9.60
C ASN A 178 17.09 21.94 8.98
N LEU A 179 15.94 22.40 8.47
CA LEU A 179 15.84 23.67 7.73
C LEU A 179 15.19 24.80 8.53
N GLU A 180 14.89 24.64 9.82
CA GLU A 180 14.21 25.61 10.69
C GLU A 180 12.98 26.30 10.04
N LEU A 181 12.27 25.57 9.18
CA LEU A 181 11.09 26.10 8.51
C LEU A 181 9.94 26.26 9.51
N LYS A 182 9.41 27.47 9.57
CA LYS A 182 8.19 27.78 10.34
C LYS A 182 7.05 28.02 9.36
N ILE A 183 6.01 27.20 9.47
CA ILE A 183 4.78 27.37 8.72
C ILE A 183 3.68 27.71 9.70
N SER A 184 2.88 28.76 9.40
CA SER A 184 1.74 29.12 10.23
C SER A 184 0.68 28.02 10.22
N GLU A 185 -0.15 27.98 11.26
CA GLU A 185 -1.28 27.02 11.29
C GLU A 185 -2.28 27.27 10.16
N GLU A 186 -2.48 28.53 9.77
CA GLU A 186 -3.35 28.91 8.66
C GLU A 186 -2.88 28.33 7.34
N VAL A 187 -1.58 28.45 7.04
CA VAL A 187 -0.99 27.86 5.83
C VAL A 187 -1.09 26.34 5.86
N SER A 188 -0.82 25.73 7.01
CA SER A 188 -0.94 24.27 7.16
C SER A 188 -2.38 23.77 6.91
N LYS A 189 -3.39 24.50 7.42
CA LYS A 189 -4.80 24.22 7.19
C LYS A 189 -5.17 24.39 5.71
N LEU A 190 -4.71 25.46 5.08
CA LEU A 190 -4.97 25.72 3.65
C LEU A 190 -4.40 24.59 2.77
N ILE A 191 -3.20 24.10 3.10
CA ILE A 191 -2.58 22.96 2.42
C ILE A 191 -3.42 21.71 2.60
N ALA A 192 -3.86 21.41 3.82
CA ALA A 192 -4.67 20.25 4.13
C ALA A 192 -6.01 20.30 3.37
N GLU A 193 -6.69 21.43 3.37
CA GLU A 193 -7.93 21.66 2.62
C GLU A 193 -7.75 21.47 1.12
N LYS A 194 -6.73 22.12 0.53
CA LYS A 194 -6.48 22.07 -0.93
C LYS A 194 -5.91 20.73 -1.42
N SER A 195 -5.53 19.84 -0.54
CA SER A 195 -5.05 18.49 -0.90
C SER A 195 -6.19 17.52 -1.21
N TYR A 196 -7.44 17.84 -0.85
CA TYR A 196 -8.60 16.99 -1.09
C TYR A 196 -8.39 15.53 -0.67
N GLY A 197 -7.68 15.30 0.44
CA GLY A 197 -7.38 13.95 0.93
C GLY A 197 -6.27 13.20 0.18
N ASP A 198 -5.57 13.83 -0.77
CA ASP A 198 -4.44 13.20 -1.45
C ASP A 198 -3.11 13.57 -0.75
N ILE A 199 -2.54 12.56 -0.07
CA ILE A 199 -1.24 12.66 0.61
C ILE A 199 -0.12 13.06 -0.36
N ARG A 200 -0.10 12.51 -1.58
CA ARG A 200 0.96 12.82 -2.55
C ARG A 200 0.88 14.26 -3.02
N TYR A 201 -0.35 14.74 -3.23
CA TYR A 201 -0.59 16.13 -3.61
C TYR A 201 -0.13 17.09 -2.51
N SER A 202 -0.48 16.82 -1.24
CA SER A 202 -0.09 17.67 -0.10
C SER A 202 1.43 17.81 0.05
N LEU A 203 2.20 16.76 -0.26
CA LEU A 203 3.67 16.78 -0.15
C LEU A 203 4.38 17.24 -1.43
N ARG A 204 3.73 17.20 -2.59
CA ARG A 204 4.36 17.54 -3.88
C ARG A 204 4.27 19.03 -4.20
N ASN A 205 3.14 19.66 -3.96
CA ASN A 205 2.84 21.00 -4.43
C ASN A 205 3.04 22.09 -3.38
N THR A 206 3.24 21.71 -2.14
CA THR A 206 3.36 22.61 -1.01
C THR A 206 4.72 23.29 -0.90
N TRP A 207 5.75 22.72 -1.54
CA TRP A 207 7.14 23.10 -1.33
C TRP A 207 7.81 23.62 -2.61
N LYS A 208 7.01 24.01 -3.59
CA LYS A 208 7.43 24.79 -4.75
C LYS A 208 7.17 26.26 -4.47
#